data_07fd8a4f44b955c6247bfa65a90a1c8d
#
_entry.id   07fd8a4f44b955c6247bfa65a90a1c8d
#
_cell.length_a   1.000
_cell.length_b   1.000
_cell.length_c   1.000
_cell.angle_alpha   90.00
_cell.angle_beta   90.00
_cell.angle_gamma   90.00
#
_symmetry.space_group_name_H-M   'P 1'
#
loop_
_entity.id
_entity.type
_entity.pdbx_description
1 polymer ?
#
loop_
_entity_poly.entity_id
_entity_poly.type
_entity_poly.pdbx_seq_one_letter_code
_entity_poly.pdbx_strand_id
1 'polypeptide(L)'
;MRDFLLTFAQILEKAMEENAKYYETYEENLLQEMLRMCTSLGMLDGELLNSEDIDQKWKEWAPEYIAEALPEVNTYPEFAIACAGYAGMAVAQWWDEDWGRHHGTSYEALHGPRGFDDMDEFIVQNILGLTLDSVDAKQIMNILLCCAQKATTFIQHEHIEAQTIKAFHIFARTVKVMFRIGAALQLKRLGYKFHKVELNRDGRKLLS
;
A
#
# COMPACT_ATOMS: atom_id res chain seq x y z
N MET A 1 -15.34 -14.99 41.98
CA MET A 1 -15.46 -15.47 40.58
C MET A 1 -15.85 -14.33 39.62
N ARG A 2 -16.84 -13.48 39.95
CA ARG A 2 -17.25 -12.35 39.11
C ARG A 2 -16.17 -11.26 38.95
N ASP A 3 -15.47 -10.94 40.02
CA ASP A 3 -14.38 -9.93 39.99
C ASP A 3 -13.14 -10.42 39.20
N PHE A 4 -12.86 -11.73 39.24
CA PHE A 4 -11.77 -12.32 38.45
C PHE A 4 -12.07 -12.27 36.94
N LEU A 5 -13.31 -12.52 36.52
CA LEU A 5 -13.73 -12.45 35.11
C LEU A 5 -13.70 -11.01 34.58
N LEU A 6 -14.10 -10.02 35.41
CA LEU A 6 -14.01 -8.60 35.05
C LEU A 6 -12.55 -8.15 34.89
N THR A 7 -11.68 -8.57 35.80
CA THR A 7 -10.23 -8.25 35.73
C THR A 7 -9.59 -8.89 34.48
N PHE A 8 -9.96 -10.14 34.15
CA PHE A 8 -9.45 -10.83 32.96
C PHE A 8 -9.92 -10.14 31.67
N ALA A 9 -11.20 -9.74 31.58
CA ALA A 9 -11.72 -9.00 30.44
C ALA A 9 -11.01 -7.65 30.24
N GLN A 10 -10.75 -6.90 31.31
CA GLN A 10 -10.00 -5.63 31.25
C GLN A 10 -8.55 -5.84 30.79
N ILE A 11 -7.88 -6.91 31.23
CA ILE A 11 -6.52 -7.24 30.78
C ILE A 11 -6.51 -7.60 29.29
N LEU A 12 -7.49 -8.38 28.81
CA LEU A 12 -7.61 -8.72 27.39
C LEU A 12 -7.89 -7.48 26.53
N GLU A 13 -8.81 -6.62 26.95
CA GLU A 13 -9.15 -5.38 26.24
C GLU A 13 -7.92 -4.48 26.13
N LYS A 14 -7.20 -4.27 27.21
CA LYS A 14 -5.95 -3.50 27.22
C LYS A 14 -4.87 -4.10 26.30
N ALA A 15 -4.70 -5.43 26.33
CA ALA A 15 -3.74 -6.11 25.45
C ALA A 15 -4.13 -6.01 23.97
N MET A 16 -5.43 -6.03 23.66
CA MET A 16 -5.93 -5.81 22.30
C MET A 16 -5.67 -4.37 21.83
N GLU A 17 -5.91 -3.37 22.69
CA GLU A 17 -5.63 -1.97 22.40
C GLU A 17 -4.13 -1.70 22.20
N GLU A 18 -3.27 -2.26 23.04
CA GLU A 18 -1.81 -2.14 22.91
C GLU A 18 -1.30 -2.77 21.60
N ASN A 19 -1.84 -3.92 21.20
CA ASN A 19 -1.53 -4.54 19.93
C ASN A 19 -2.02 -3.69 18.74
N ALA A 20 -3.24 -3.15 18.80
CA ALA A 20 -3.78 -2.29 17.75
C ALA A 20 -2.88 -1.05 17.55
N LYS A 21 -2.53 -0.36 18.63
CA LYS A 21 -1.65 0.80 18.61
C LYS A 21 -0.25 0.47 18.06
N TYR A 22 0.29 -0.70 18.40
CA TYR A 22 1.57 -1.14 17.85
C TYR A 22 1.52 -1.26 16.33
N TYR A 23 0.48 -1.93 15.79
CA TYR A 23 0.34 -2.10 14.35
C TYR A 23 0.07 -0.78 13.62
N GLU A 24 -0.69 0.14 14.21
CA GLU A 24 -0.91 1.48 13.67
C GLU A 24 0.40 2.27 13.61
N THR A 25 1.17 2.25 14.69
CA THR A 25 2.49 2.91 14.74
C THR A 25 3.47 2.32 13.72
N TYR A 26 3.47 0.99 13.56
CA TYR A 26 4.27 0.32 12.52
C TYR A 26 3.88 0.80 11.11
N GLU A 27 2.58 0.79 10.79
CA GLU A 27 2.05 1.22 9.49
C GLU A 27 2.44 2.68 9.20
N GLU A 28 2.28 3.56 10.18
CA GLU A 28 2.61 4.98 10.05
C GLU A 28 4.11 5.21 9.84
N ASN A 29 4.96 4.56 10.64
CA ASN A 29 6.41 4.68 10.51
C ASN A 29 6.90 4.15 9.16
N LEU A 30 6.39 3.01 8.69
CA LEU A 30 6.71 2.46 7.38
C LEU A 30 6.28 3.41 6.27
N LEU A 31 5.06 3.95 6.33
CA LEU A 31 4.55 4.91 5.35
C LEU A 31 5.45 6.15 5.27
N GLN A 32 5.83 6.72 6.41
CA GLN A 32 6.71 7.89 6.45
C GLN A 32 8.10 7.59 5.85
N GLU A 33 8.62 6.40 6.09
CA GLU A 33 9.91 5.99 5.52
C GLU A 33 9.83 5.83 4.00
N MET A 34 8.74 5.22 3.48
CA MET A 34 8.49 5.11 2.05
C MET A 34 8.33 6.47 1.38
N LEU A 35 7.56 7.38 1.99
CA LEU A 35 7.37 8.74 1.48
C LEU A 35 8.71 9.48 1.40
N ARG A 36 9.54 9.42 2.46
CA ARG A 36 10.87 10.04 2.44
C ARG A 36 11.75 9.50 1.32
N MET A 37 11.77 8.18 1.15
CA MET A 37 12.56 7.54 0.09
C MET A 37 12.06 7.96 -1.30
N CYS A 38 10.76 7.84 -1.59
CA CYS A 38 10.20 8.23 -2.88
C CYS A 38 10.41 9.73 -3.17
N THR A 39 10.36 10.58 -2.15
CA THR A 39 10.64 12.02 -2.28
C THR A 39 12.11 12.28 -2.58
N SER A 40 13.03 11.60 -1.90
CA SER A 40 14.47 11.74 -2.14
C SER A 40 14.88 11.30 -3.54
N LEU A 41 14.13 10.39 -4.16
CA LEU A 41 14.30 9.93 -5.54
C LEU A 41 13.53 10.81 -6.56
N GLY A 42 12.86 11.87 -6.11
CA GLY A 42 12.08 12.76 -6.96
C GLY A 42 10.77 12.17 -7.52
N MET A 43 10.33 11.03 -6.97
CA MET A 43 9.14 10.32 -7.44
C MET A 43 7.85 10.81 -6.78
N LEU A 44 7.92 11.36 -5.57
CA LEU A 44 6.84 12.02 -4.83
C LEU A 44 7.30 13.39 -4.31
N ASP A 45 6.36 14.21 -3.83
CA ASP A 45 6.62 15.57 -3.32
C ASP A 45 6.53 15.65 -1.77
N GLY A 46 6.69 14.55 -1.06
CA GLY A 46 6.64 14.50 0.40
C GLY A 46 5.24 14.26 0.98
N GLU A 47 4.21 14.28 0.14
CA GLU A 47 2.82 14.08 0.53
C GLU A 47 2.25 12.82 -0.13
N LEU A 48 1.37 12.11 0.57
CA LEU A 48 0.68 10.94 0.03
C LEU A 48 -0.56 11.39 -0.75
N LEU A 49 -0.49 11.32 -2.07
CA LEU A 49 -1.67 11.46 -2.92
C LEU A 49 -2.55 10.22 -2.75
N ASN A 50 -3.82 10.41 -2.40
CA ASN A 50 -4.76 9.32 -2.17
C ASN A 50 -6.21 9.78 -2.33
N SER A 51 -7.15 8.83 -2.47
CA SER A 51 -8.59 9.06 -2.39
C SER A 51 -9.27 7.98 -1.54
N GLU A 52 -10.46 8.27 -1.01
CA GLU A 52 -11.24 7.31 -0.25
C GLU A 52 -11.67 6.11 -1.11
N ASP A 53 -11.93 6.33 -2.39
CA ASP A 53 -12.28 5.29 -3.35
C ASP A 53 -11.14 4.26 -3.49
N ILE A 54 -9.90 4.74 -3.61
CA ILE A 54 -8.70 3.90 -3.73
C ILE A 54 -8.50 3.09 -2.44
N ASP A 55 -8.63 3.72 -1.27
CA ASP A 55 -8.51 3.04 0.02
C ASP A 55 -9.65 2.01 0.22
N GLN A 56 -10.85 2.30 -0.27
CA GLN A 56 -11.97 1.35 -0.21
C GLN A 56 -11.72 0.14 -1.10
N LYS A 57 -11.17 0.36 -2.30
CA LYS A 57 -10.82 -0.73 -3.22
C LYS A 57 -9.78 -1.68 -2.62
N TRP A 58 -8.81 -1.13 -1.92
CA TRP A 58 -7.86 -1.98 -1.17
C TRP A 58 -8.55 -2.84 -0.11
N LYS A 59 -9.50 -2.29 0.66
CA LYS A 59 -10.22 -3.07 1.68
C LYS A 59 -11.00 -4.25 1.08
N GLU A 60 -11.51 -4.08 -0.14
CA GLU A 60 -12.20 -5.15 -0.88
C GLU A 60 -11.23 -6.25 -1.32
N TRP A 61 -10.07 -5.88 -1.84
CA TRP A 61 -9.10 -6.80 -2.44
C TRP A 61 -8.08 -7.40 -1.47
N ALA A 62 -7.84 -6.75 -0.34
CA ALA A 62 -6.81 -7.17 0.60
C ALA A 62 -6.90 -8.64 1.05
N PRO A 63 -8.09 -9.23 1.31
CA PRO A 63 -8.17 -10.64 1.68
C PRO A 63 -7.66 -11.58 0.58
N GLU A 64 -8.04 -11.33 -0.68
CA GLU A 64 -7.62 -12.14 -1.84
C GLU A 64 -6.13 -11.94 -2.11
N TYR A 65 -5.68 -10.69 -2.16
CA TYR A 65 -4.27 -10.36 -2.31
C TYR A 65 -3.38 -11.05 -1.27
N ILE A 66 -3.74 -10.94 0.01
CA ILE A 66 -2.94 -11.51 1.10
C ILE A 66 -2.93 -13.04 1.00
N ALA A 67 -4.05 -13.67 0.63
CA ALA A 67 -4.12 -15.12 0.46
C ALA A 67 -3.17 -15.63 -0.63
N GLU A 68 -3.02 -14.91 -1.74
CA GLU A 68 -2.08 -15.26 -2.82
C GLU A 68 -0.63 -14.89 -2.52
N ALA A 69 -0.41 -13.74 -1.89
CA ALA A 69 0.94 -13.26 -1.59
C ALA A 69 1.65 -14.03 -0.46
N LEU A 70 0.90 -14.57 0.53
CA LEU A 70 1.48 -15.25 1.68
C LEU A 70 2.38 -16.45 1.34
N PRO A 71 2.05 -17.33 0.39
CA PRO A 71 2.95 -18.41 -0.03
C PRO A 71 4.29 -17.90 -0.55
N GLU A 72 4.28 -16.77 -1.26
CA GLU A 72 5.44 -16.17 -1.90
C GLU A 72 6.39 -15.47 -0.92
N VAL A 73 5.88 -15.01 0.24
CA VAL A 73 6.68 -14.27 1.24
C VAL A 73 7.91 -15.05 1.71
N ASN A 74 7.84 -16.37 1.75
CA ASN A 74 8.97 -17.19 2.20
C ASN A 74 10.03 -17.36 1.10
N THR A 75 9.68 -17.20 -0.16
CA THR A 75 10.55 -17.45 -1.31
C THR A 75 11.01 -16.15 -1.96
N TYR A 76 10.08 -15.23 -2.18
CA TYR A 76 10.32 -13.96 -2.87
C TYR A 76 9.57 -12.81 -2.17
N PRO A 77 9.97 -12.43 -0.93
CA PRO A 77 9.25 -11.43 -0.13
C PRO A 77 9.17 -10.07 -0.82
N GLU A 78 10.23 -9.64 -1.53
CA GLU A 78 10.23 -8.37 -2.25
C GLU A 78 9.22 -8.36 -3.40
N PHE A 79 9.06 -9.47 -4.11
CA PHE A 79 8.05 -9.60 -5.16
C PHE A 79 6.64 -9.53 -4.57
N ALA A 80 6.37 -10.34 -3.52
CA ALA A 80 5.08 -10.33 -2.83
C ALA A 80 4.71 -8.96 -2.23
N ILE A 81 5.69 -8.14 -1.88
CA ILE A 81 5.45 -6.78 -1.38
C ILE A 81 5.30 -5.79 -2.54
N ALA A 82 6.12 -5.90 -3.61
CA ALA A 82 6.07 -5.01 -4.76
C ALA A 82 4.76 -5.11 -5.53
N CYS A 83 4.20 -6.32 -5.67
CA CYS A 83 2.92 -6.54 -6.35
C CYS A 83 1.77 -5.72 -5.76
N ALA A 84 1.75 -5.47 -4.43
CA ALA A 84 0.79 -4.54 -3.83
C ALA A 84 0.95 -3.11 -4.37
N GLY A 85 2.18 -2.68 -4.62
CA GLY A 85 2.45 -1.38 -5.25
C GLY A 85 1.90 -1.30 -6.68
N TYR A 86 2.12 -2.34 -7.48
CA TYR A 86 1.54 -2.41 -8.82
C TYR A 86 0.01 -2.41 -8.79
N ALA A 87 -0.62 -3.16 -7.88
CA ALA A 87 -2.07 -3.13 -7.69
C ALA A 87 -2.58 -1.72 -7.34
N GLY A 88 -1.86 -0.99 -6.50
CA GLY A 88 -2.15 0.42 -6.19
C GLY A 88 -2.07 1.32 -7.42
N MET A 89 -1.04 1.14 -8.27
CA MET A 89 -0.92 1.88 -9.53
C MET A 89 -2.09 1.58 -10.47
N ALA A 90 -2.49 0.31 -10.60
CA ALA A 90 -3.62 -0.09 -11.43
C ALA A 90 -4.93 0.56 -10.98
N VAL A 91 -5.22 0.56 -9.68
CA VAL A 91 -6.43 1.18 -9.14
C VAL A 91 -6.42 2.70 -9.38
N ALA A 92 -5.27 3.36 -9.17
CA ALA A 92 -5.14 4.79 -9.43
C ALA A 92 -5.31 5.13 -10.93
N GLN A 93 -4.82 4.28 -11.85
CA GLN A 93 -5.05 4.42 -13.28
C GLN A 93 -6.55 4.34 -13.62
N TRP A 94 -7.23 3.31 -13.14
CA TRP A 94 -8.66 3.12 -13.35
C TRP A 94 -9.52 4.20 -12.69
N TRP A 95 -9.08 4.73 -11.55
CA TRP A 95 -9.74 5.83 -10.86
C TRP A 95 -9.71 7.12 -11.70
N ASP A 96 -8.61 7.38 -12.38
CA ASP A 96 -8.44 8.53 -13.27
C ASP A 96 -9.20 8.34 -14.60
N GLU A 97 -9.17 7.15 -15.18
CA GLU A 97 -9.80 6.87 -16.47
C GLU A 97 -11.33 6.93 -16.41
N ASP A 98 -11.95 6.12 -15.59
CA ASP A 98 -13.41 6.06 -15.41
C ASP A 98 -13.76 5.24 -14.16
N TRP A 99 -13.82 5.87 -13.01
CA TRP A 99 -14.17 5.18 -11.77
C TRP A 99 -15.58 4.56 -11.80
N GLY A 100 -16.53 5.21 -12.48
CA GLY A 100 -17.88 4.70 -12.64
C GLY A 100 -17.91 3.31 -13.29
N ARG A 101 -17.01 3.06 -14.24
CA ARG A 101 -16.82 1.80 -14.92
C ARG A 101 -16.00 0.79 -14.10
N HIS A 102 -14.95 1.26 -13.44
CA HIS A 102 -13.92 0.38 -12.86
C HIS A 102 -14.09 0.07 -11.38
N HIS A 103 -14.92 0.81 -10.62
CA HIS A 103 -15.12 0.56 -9.19
C HIS A 103 -15.56 -0.87 -8.86
N GLY A 104 -16.34 -1.52 -9.76
CA GLY A 104 -16.80 -2.90 -9.60
C GLY A 104 -15.84 -3.97 -10.13
N THR A 105 -14.66 -3.61 -10.61
CA THR A 105 -13.68 -4.57 -11.14
C THR A 105 -13.20 -5.51 -10.03
N SER A 106 -13.14 -6.81 -10.29
CA SER A 106 -12.64 -7.80 -9.33
C SER A 106 -11.11 -7.81 -9.27
N TYR A 107 -10.57 -8.42 -8.21
CA TYR A 107 -9.13 -8.52 -8.00
C TYR A 107 -8.44 -9.34 -9.12
N GLU A 108 -9.10 -10.38 -9.63
CA GLU A 108 -8.57 -11.22 -10.71
C GLU A 108 -8.27 -10.44 -12.00
N ALA A 109 -8.86 -9.26 -12.17
CA ALA A 109 -8.58 -8.40 -13.33
C ALA A 109 -7.14 -7.84 -13.35
N LEU A 110 -6.39 -8.01 -12.26
CA LEU A 110 -4.96 -7.68 -12.18
C LEU A 110 -4.06 -8.80 -12.72
N HIS A 111 -4.61 -10.00 -12.93
CA HIS A 111 -3.85 -11.18 -13.27
C HIS A 111 -3.63 -11.31 -14.78
N GLY A 112 -2.41 -11.67 -15.13
CA GLY A 112 -2.08 -12.18 -16.45
C GLY A 112 -2.31 -13.69 -16.56
N PRO A 113 -1.83 -14.32 -17.63
CA PRO A 113 -2.03 -15.76 -17.87
C PRO A 113 -1.43 -16.69 -16.80
N ARG A 114 -0.46 -16.19 -16.02
CA ARG A 114 0.21 -16.94 -14.93
C ARG A 114 -0.31 -16.58 -13.54
N GLY A 115 -1.39 -15.82 -13.45
CA GLY A 115 -2.00 -15.40 -12.19
C GLY A 115 -1.13 -14.37 -11.45
N PHE A 116 -0.81 -14.66 -10.18
CA PHE A 116 0.01 -13.77 -9.35
C PHE A 116 1.44 -13.60 -9.88
N ASP A 117 2.02 -14.62 -10.55
CA ASP A 117 3.40 -14.64 -11.00
C ASP A 117 3.74 -13.64 -12.13
N ASP A 118 2.75 -13.12 -12.83
CA ASP A 118 2.93 -12.09 -13.85
C ASP A 118 2.06 -10.85 -13.67
N MET A 119 1.55 -10.66 -12.46
CA MET A 119 0.71 -9.52 -12.11
C MET A 119 1.40 -8.18 -12.40
N ASP A 120 2.67 -8.03 -12.07
CA ASP A 120 3.45 -6.83 -12.29
C ASP A 120 3.60 -6.50 -13.78
N GLU A 121 4.01 -7.49 -14.60
CA GLU A 121 4.13 -7.36 -16.05
C GLU A 121 2.78 -7.04 -16.70
N PHE A 122 1.74 -7.76 -16.27
CA PHE A 122 0.38 -7.57 -16.78
C PHE A 122 -0.14 -6.16 -16.48
N ILE A 123 0.02 -5.68 -15.25
CA ILE A 123 -0.39 -4.33 -14.87
C ILE A 123 0.35 -3.28 -15.69
N VAL A 124 1.68 -3.40 -15.81
CA VAL A 124 2.50 -2.45 -16.57
C VAL A 124 2.07 -2.40 -18.04
N GLN A 125 1.85 -3.54 -18.67
CA GLN A 125 1.54 -3.60 -20.10
C GLN A 125 0.07 -3.29 -20.41
N ASN A 126 -0.86 -3.90 -19.68
CA ASN A 126 -2.27 -3.90 -20.06
C ASN A 126 -3.10 -2.85 -19.33
N ILE A 127 -2.66 -2.39 -18.16
CA ILE A 127 -3.39 -1.38 -17.39
C ILE A 127 -2.72 -0.03 -17.49
N LEU A 128 -1.39 0.05 -17.32
CA LEU A 128 -0.65 1.32 -17.45
C LEU A 128 -0.29 1.64 -18.90
N GLY A 129 -0.47 0.71 -19.84
CA GLY A 129 -0.21 0.90 -21.27
C GLY A 129 1.27 1.13 -21.63
N LEU A 130 2.20 0.61 -20.82
CA LEU A 130 3.64 0.79 -21.01
C LEU A 130 4.27 -0.48 -21.58
N THR A 131 5.24 -0.34 -22.47
CA THR A 131 6.10 -1.47 -22.87
C THR A 131 7.14 -1.72 -21.76
N LEU A 132 7.40 -2.97 -21.42
CA LEU A 132 8.33 -3.36 -20.33
C LEU A 132 9.74 -2.78 -20.51
N ASP A 133 10.17 -2.60 -21.76
CA ASP A 133 11.49 -2.03 -22.09
C ASP A 133 11.54 -0.51 -22.03
N SER A 134 10.41 0.17 -21.87
CA SER A 134 10.36 1.63 -21.82
C SER A 134 11.09 2.18 -20.60
N VAL A 135 11.55 3.42 -20.70
CA VAL A 135 12.20 4.11 -19.56
C VAL A 135 11.25 4.22 -18.38
N ASP A 136 9.98 4.55 -18.65
CA ASP A 136 8.96 4.70 -17.61
C ASP A 136 8.67 3.39 -16.88
N ALA A 137 8.53 2.27 -17.63
CA ALA A 137 8.34 0.95 -17.01
C ALA A 137 9.53 0.57 -16.12
N LYS A 138 10.76 0.74 -16.61
CA LYS A 138 11.97 0.46 -15.83
C LYS A 138 12.08 1.34 -14.58
N GLN A 139 11.65 2.59 -14.66
CA GLN A 139 11.62 3.49 -13.51
C GLN A 139 10.60 3.04 -12.46
N ILE A 140 9.40 2.62 -12.89
CA ILE A 140 8.38 2.05 -11.99
C ILE A 140 8.91 0.78 -11.32
N MET A 141 9.43 -0.16 -12.11
CA MET A 141 9.99 -1.41 -11.58
C MET A 141 11.07 -1.15 -10.53
N ASN A 142 12.00 -0.24 -10.84
CA ASN A 142 13.10 0.09 -9.92
C ASN A 142 12.59 0.72 -8.62
N ILE A 143 11.67 1.67 -8.67
CA ILE A 143 11.17 2.33 -7.45
C ILE A 143 10.35 1.37 -6.57
N LEU A 144 9.49 0.53 -7.17
CA LEU A 144 8.72 -0.44 -6.40
C LEU A 144 9.60 -1.53 -5.80
N LEU A 145 10.65 -1.97 -6.51
CA LEU A 145 11.64 -2.88 -5.96
C LEU A 145 12.39 -2.26 -4.78
N CYS A 146 12.87 -1.01 -4.91
CA CYS A 146 13.52 -0.30 -3.81
C CYS A 146 12.59 -0.16 -2.59
N CYS A 147 11.30 0.16 -2.81
CA CYS A 147 10.30 0.21 -1.75
C CYS A 147 10.12 -1.16 -1.07
N ALA A 148 10.01 -2.23 -1.86
CA ALA A 148 9.84 -3.58 -1.32
C ALA A 148 11.06 -4.05 -0.51
N GLN A 149 12.28 -3.80 -0.99
CA GLN A 149 13.51 -4.10 -0.26
C GLN A 149 13.59 -3.33 1.07
N LYS A 150 13.22 -2.06 1.05
CA LYS A 150 13.15 -1.25 2.28
C LYS A 150 12.10 -1.77 3.24
N ALA A 151 10.92 -2.16 2.75
CA ALA A 151 9.86 -2.77 3.54
C ALA A 151 10.28 -4.09 4.16
N THR A 152 10.95 -4.96 3.40
CA THR A 152 11.52 -6.22 3.91
C THR A 152 12.51 -5.95 5.05
N THR A 153 13.42 -4.99 4.86
CA THR A 153 14.35 -4.57 5.92
C THR A 153 13.60 -4.05 7.16
N PHE A 154 12.52 -3.30 6.96
CA PHE A 154 11.70 -2.76 8.05
C PHE A 154 11.02 -3.88 8.85
N ILE A 155 10.48 -4.90 8.16
CA ILE A 155 9.92 -6.12 8.80
C ILE A 155 11.00 -6.85 9.61
N GLN A 156 12.20 -7.02 9.07
CA GLN A 156 13.30 -7.71 9.75
C GLN A 156 13.70 -7.02 11.07
N HIS A 157 13.64 -5.69 11.13
CA HIS A 157 13.93 -4.95 12.36
C HIS A 157 12.89 -5.14 13.47
N GLU A 158 11.69 -5.63 13.15
CA GLU A 158 10.68 -5.96 14.17
C GLU A 158 11.00 -7.25 14.94
N HIS A 159 11.99 -8.04 14.49
CA HIS A 159 12.42 -9.29 15.12
C HIS A 159 11.26 -10.24 15.43
N ILE A 160 10.32 -10.38 14.50
CA ILE A 160 9.11 -11.17 14.67
C ILE A 160 9.37 -12.58 14.17
N GLU A 161 8.94 -13.54 14.96
CA GLU A 161 8.96 -14.95 14.58
C GLU A 161 8.02 -15.20 13.40
N ALA A 162 8.53 -15.86 12.35
CA ALA A 162 7.76 -16.20 11.16
C ALA A 162 6.57 -17.11 11.51
N GLN A 163 5.51 -17.07 10.67
CA GLN A 163 4.31 -17.88 10.81
C GLN A 163 3.51 -17.64 12.12
N THR A 164 3.66 -16.46 12.72
CA THR A 164 2.86 -16.01 13.86
C THR A 164 1.73 -15.07 13.40
N ILE A 165 0.70 -14.92 14.24
CA ILE A 165 -0.37 -13.94 14.02
C ILE A 165 0.22 -12.53 13.91
N LYS A 166 1.26 -12.22 14.69
CA LYS A 166 1.95 -10.94 14.65
C LYS A 166 2.62 -10.72 13.29
N ALA A 167 3.32 -11.73 12.75
CA ALA A 167 3.93 -11.67 11.43
C ALA A 167 2.90 -11.44 10.33
N PHE A 168 1.74 -12.11 10.41
CA PHE A 168 0.61 -11.90 9.51
C PHE A 168 0.12 -10.44 9.52
N HIS A 169 -0.10 -9.87 10.70
CA HIS A 169 -0.55 -8.48 10.81
C HIS A 169 0.49 -7.48 10.27
N ILE A 170 1.76 -7.70 10.55
CA ILE A 170 2.84 -6.86 10.02
C ILE A 170 2.90 -6.94 8.50
N PHE A 171 2.81 -8.14 7.91
CA PHE A 171 2.75 -8.31 6.47
C PHE A 171 1.53 -7.60 5.86
N ALA A 172 0.34 -7.79 6.43
CA ALA A 172 -0.89 -7.16 5.96
C ALA A 172 -0.81 -5.62 5.98
N ARG A 173 -0.19 -5.03 7.02
CA ARG A 173 0.08 -3.58 7.10
C ARG A 173 1.11 -3.14 6.07
N THR A 174 2.15 -3.94 5.85
CA THR A 174 3.20 -3.65 4.87
C THR A 174 2.64 -3.58 3.46
N VAL A 175 1.87 -4.56 3.02
CA VAL A 175 1.28 -4.56 1.67
C VAL A 175 0.23 -3.47 1.48
N LYS A 176 -0.50 -3.09 2.54
CA LYS A 176 -1.38 -1.91 2.52
C LYS A 176 -0.60 -0.63 2.27
N VAL A 177 0.52 -0.42 2.97
CA VAL A 177 1.39 0.75 2.75
C VAL A 177 1.92 0.75 1.32
N MET A 178 2.38 -0.40 0.81
CA MET A 178 2.89 -0.52 -0.55
C MET A 178 1.83 -0.21 -1.61
N PHE A 179 0.60 -0.69 -1.42
CA PHE A 179 -0.53 -0.35 -2.28
C PHE A 179 -0.74 1.17 -2.32
N ARG A 180 -0.78 1.85 -1.18
CA ARG A 180 -0.95 3.30 -1.09
C ARG A 180 0.20 4.08 -1.73
N ILE A 181 1.43 3.61 -1.58
CA ILE A 181 2.61 4.19 -2.25
C ILE A 181 2.48 4.03 -3.77
N GLY A 182 2.12 2.85 -4.26
CA GLY A 182 1.89 2.62 -5.69
C GLY A 182 0.81 3.53 -6.26
N ALA A 183 -0.32 3.67 -5.57
CA ALA A 183 -1.39 4.58 -5.96
C ALA A 183 -0.89 6.05 -6.02
N ALA A 184 -0.16 6.51 -5.01
CA ALA A 184 0.40 7.86 -4.98
C ALA A 184 1.39 8.11 -6.13
N LEU A 185 2.26 7.12 -6.43
CA LEU A 185 3.18 7.18 -7.56
C LEU A 185 2.44 7.35 -8.89
N GLN A 186 1.37 6.58 -9.10
CA GLN A 186 0.58 6.68 -10.33
C GLN A 186 -0.19 8.00 -10.41
N LEU A 187 -0.85 8.43 -9.33
CA LEU A 187 -1.51 9.74 -9.28
C LEU A 187 -0.54 10.88 -9.61
N LYS A 188 0.68 10.83 -9.07
CA LYS A 188 1.73 11.80 -9.40
C LYS A 188 2.09 11.76 -10.89
N ARG A 189 2.22 10.58 -11.50
CA ARG A 189 2.51 10.41 -12.93
C ARG A 189 1.38 10.94 -13.81
N LEU A 190 0.13 10.80 -13.38
CA LEU A 190 -1.05 11.36 -14.03
C LEU A 190 -1.16 12.89 -13.88
N GLY A 191 -0.27 13.51 -13.10
CA GLY A 191 -0.18 14.96 -12.95
C GLY A 191 -0.92 15.52 -11.74
N TYR A 192 -1.47 14.67 -10.86
CA TYR A 192 -2.09 15.13 -9.62
C TYR A 192 -1.06 15.76 -8.69
N LYS A 193 -1.50 16.80 -7.99
CA LYS A 193 -0.66 17.53 -7.02
C LYS A 193 -1.45 17.78 -5.76
N PHE A 194 -0.76 17.72 -4.64
CA PHE A 194 -1.32 18.17 -3.37
C PHE A 194 -1.35 19.70 -3.34
N HIS A 195 -2.56 20.29 -3.21
CA HIS A 195 -2.70 21.74 -3.05
C HIS A 195 -2.88 22.05 -1.56
N LYS A 196 -1.87 22.66 -0.96
CA LYS A 196 -1.98 23.20 0.38
C LYS A 196 -2.83 24.47 0.34
N VAL A 197 -4.05 24.40 0.86
CA VAL A 197 -4.90 25.58 1.01
C VAL A 197 -4.51 26.28 2.31
N GLU A 198 -3.83 27.42 2.23
CA GLU A 198 -3.62 28.28 3.39
C GLU A 198 -4.93 29.05 3.65
N LEU A 199 -5.54 28.77 4.80
CA LEU A 199 -6.65 29.57 5.31
C LEU A 199 -6.06 30.74 6.10
N ASN A 200 -6.46 31.98 5.78
CA ASN A 200 -6.13 33.10 6.65
C ASN A 200 -6.89 32.96 7.98
N ARG A 201 -6.43 33.68 9.01
CA ARG A 201 -7.02 33.61 10.36
C ARG A 201 -8.53 33.92 10.40
N ASP A 202 -9.09 34.52 9.37
CA ASP A 202 -10.50 34.90 9.25
C ASP A 202 -11.33 33.85 8.48
N GLY A 203 -10.76 32.69 8.12
CA GLY A 203 -11.48 31.60 7.45
C GLY A 203 -11.88 31.86 6.00
N ARG A 204 -11.37 32.91 5.37
CA ARG A 204 -11.66 33.22 3.97
C ARG A 204 -10.62 32.58 3.04
N LYS A 205 -11.08 31.89 2.01
CA LYS A 205 -10.21 31.39 0.92
C LYS A 205 -9.54 32.59 0.22
N LEU A 206 -8.23 32.63 0.22
CA LEU A 206 -7.47 33.46 -0.70
C LEU A 206 -7.46 32.74 -2.06
N LEU A 207 -8.17 33.32 -3.03
CA LEU A 207 -8.06 32.93 -4.44
C LEU A 207 -6.75 33.52 -4.94
N SER A 208 -5.76 32.66 -5.20
CA SER A 208 -4.57 33.00 -5.98
C SER A 208 -4.64 32.33 -7.34
#